data_2dbdc3a7acc6d3ba1055d0ce3a629c04
#
_entry.id   2dbdc3a7acc6d3ba1055d0ce3a629c04
#
_cell.length_a   1.000
_cell.length_b   1.000
_cell.length_c   1.000
_cell.angle_alpha   90.00
_cell.angle_beta   90.00
_cell.angle_gamma   90.00
#
_symmetry.space_group_name_H-M   'P 1'
#
loop_
_entity.id
_entity.type
_entity.pdbx_description
1 polymer ?
#
loop_
_entity_poly.entity_id
_entity_poly.type
_entity_poly.pdbx_seq_one_letter_code
_entity_poly.pdbx_strand_id
1 'polypeptide(L)'
;MKTYPLHSISLDEAKKLQFKIIDTITKHFDGREILSLGDLGVVKGLNKPTYTKKVENVFAEVFDAEAAILVRGAGTGAIRWGLISFMKSGDTILVHDAPIYPTSKVTIETMGLNVVTANFNDLEDVKKVIANHPEIKGALVQN
;
A
#
# COMPACT_ATOMS: atom_id res chain seq x y z
N MET A 1 14.71 8.71 20.18
CA MET A 1 13.74 8.19 19.20
C MET A 1 12.46 7.91 19.96
N LYS A 2 11.34 8.60 19.68
CA LYS A 2 10.05 8.29 20.28
C LYS A 2 9.50 7.05 19.54
N THR A 3 9.39 5.94 20.24
CA THR A 3 8.69 4.76 19.71
C THR A 3 7.24 4.82 20.16
N TYR A 4 6.31 4.69 19.22
CA TYR A 4 4.91 4.48 19.56
C TYR A 4 4.72 2.99 19.82
N PRO A 5 4.15 2.60 20.97
CA PRO A 5 3.84 1.20 21.21
C PRO A 5 2.83 0.74 20.18
N LEU A 6 3.12 -0.38 19.51
CA LEU A 6 2.11 -1.06 18.71
C LEU A 6 0.95 -1.43 19.62
N HIS A 7 -0.26 -0.99 19.28
CA HIS A 7 -1.44 -1.43 20.00
C HIS A 7 -1.70 -2.91 19.64
N SER A 8 -1.66 -3.77 20.64
CA SER A 8 -2.12 -5.14 20.46
C SER A 8 -3.65 -5.12 20.29
N ILE A 9 -4.14 -5.85 19.29
CA ILE A 9 -5.58 -6.10 19.16
C ILE A 9 -6.00 -7.21 20.12
N SER A 10 -7.22 -7.16 20.61
CA SER A 10 -7.80 -8.23 21.42
C SER A 10 -8.01 -9.50 20.58
N LEU A 11 -8.10 -10.66 21.25
CA LEU A 11 -8.39 -11.93 20.55
C LEU A 11 -9.73 -11.86 19.80
N ASP A 12 -10.73 -11.17 20.33
CA ASP A 12 -12.02 -11.06 19.69
C ASP A 12 -11.99 -10.15 18.44
N GLU A 13 -11.19 -9.09 18.46
CA GLU A 13 -10.93 -8.28 17.27
C GLU A 13 -10.17 -9.07 16.21
N ALA A 14 -9.14 -9.83 16.61
CA ALA A 14 -8.40 -10.69 15.70
C ALA A 14 -9.33 -11.73 15.02
N LYS A 15 -10.21 -12.36 15.79
CA LYS A 15 -11.23 -13.29 15.25
C LYS A 15 -12.17 -12.60 14.25
N LYS A 16 -12.69 -11.41 14.60
CA LYS A 16 -13.58 -10.64 13.69
C LYS A 16 -12.89 -10.32 12.37
N LEU A 17 -11.62 -9.88 12.40
CA LEU A 17 -10.85 -9.62 11.18
C LEU A 17 -10.62 -10.90 10.37
N GLN A 18 -10.30 -12.01 11.02
CA GLN A 18 -10.13 -13.30 10.36
C GLN A 18 -11.44 -13.75 9.69
N PHE A 19 -12.57 -13.67 10.37
CA PHE A 19 -13.87 -14.01 9.78
C PHE A 19 -14.25 -13.06 8.64
N LYS A 20 -13.97 -11.75 8.75
CA LYS A 20 -14.18 -10.81 7.66
C LYS A 20 -13.41 -11.24 6.38
N ILE A 21 -12.16 -11.67 6.54
CA ILE A 21 -11.35 -12.16 5.40
C ILE A 21 -11.98 -13.41 4.79
N ILE A 22 -12.38 -14.39 5.61
CA ILE A 22 -13.00 -15.63 5.15
C ILE A 22 -14.30 -15.34 4.39
N ASP A 23 -15.17 -14.53 4.96
CA ASP A 23 -16.44 -14.13 4.35
C ASP A 23 -16.21 -13.42 3.01
N THR A 24 -15.22 -12.55 2.95
CA THR A 24 -14.89 -11.84 1.72
C THR A 24 -14.36 -12.80 0.65
N ILE A 25 -13.52 -13.77 1.02
CA ILE A 25 -13.04 -14.79 0.09
C ILE A 25 -14.22 -15.58 -0.49
N THR A 26 -15.18 -16.00 0.34
CA THR A 26 -16.33 -16.81 -0.10
C THR A 26 -17.29 -16.04 -1.02
N LYS A 27 -17.30 -14.71 -0.99
CA LYS A 27 -18.06 -13.90 -1.96
C LYS A 27 -17.44 -13.89 -3.36
N HIS A 28 -16.13 -13.99 -3.45
CA HIS A 28 -15.40 -13.84 -4.71
C HIS A 28 -14.98 -15.16 -5.33
N PHE A 29 -14.93 -16.24 -4.54
CA PHE A 29 -14.52 -17.57 -4.98
C PHE A 29 -15.61 -18.61 -4.71
N ASP A 30 -15.97 -19.36 -5.73
CA ASP A 30 -16.94 -20.44 -5.62
C ASP A 30 -16.27 -21.75 -5.20
N GLY A 31 -16.74 -22.34 -4.08
CA GLY A 31 -16.40 -23.69 -3.65
C GLY A 31 -14.91 -24.05 -3.78
N ARG A 32 -14.58 -24.87 -4.78
CA ARG A 32 -13.22 -25.39 -4.98
C ARG A 32 -12.28 -24.48 -5.76
N GLU A 33 -12.74 -23.37 -6.30
CA GLU A 33 -11.91 -22.45 -7.10
C GLU A 33 -10.66 -21.99 -6.34
N ILE A 34 -10.79 -21.72 -5.04
CA ILE A 34 -9.68 -21.28 -4.19
C ILE A 34 -8.55 -22.32 -4.09
N LEU A 35 -8.86 -23.60 -4.35
CA LEU A 35 -7.89 -24.70 -4.36
C LEU A 35 -7.33 -24.97 -5.76
N SER A 36 -7.72 -24.18 -6.76
CA SER A 36 -7.21 -24.34 -8.12
C SER A 36 -5.73 -24.02 -8.20
N LEU A 37 -4.95 -24.89 -8.83
CA LEU A 37 -3.50 -24.71 -9.00
C LEU A 37 -3.13 -23.87 -10.23
N GLY A 38 -4.08 -23.44 -11.02
CA GLY A 38 -3.83 -22.68 -12.26
C GLY A 38 -4.88 -21.61 -12.51
N ASP A 39 -4.44 -20.50 -13.03
CA ASP A 39 -5.28 -19.39 -13.46
C ASP A 39 -5.15 -19.23 -14.99
N LEU A 40 -5.91 -20.05 -15.71
CA LEU A 40 -5.89 -20.09 -17.18
C LEU A 40 -6.92 -19.14 -17.81
N GLY A 41 -7.82 -18.57 -17.00
CA GLY A 41 -8.80 -17.62 -17.46
C GLY A 41 -8.23 -16.21 -17.59
N VAL A 42 -8.80 -15.41 -18.50
CA VAL A 42 -8.44 -13.99 -18.68
C VAL A 42 -9.69 -13.14 -18.57
N VAL A 43 -9.63 -12.08 -17.77
CA VAL A 43 -10.71 -11.11 -17.67
C VAL A 43 -10.77 -10.29 -18.96
N LYS A 44 -11.94 -10.36 -19.64
CA LYS A 44 -12.14 -9.62 -20.90
C LYS A 44 -11.88 -8.12 -20.72
N GLY A 45 -11.06 -7.57 -21.58
CA GLY A 45 -10.73 -6.14 -21.61
C GLY A 45 -9.62 -5.71 -20.65
N LEU A 46 -9.21 -6.55 -19.68
CA LEU A 46 -8.14 -6.21 -18.74
C LEU A 46 -6.83 -6.95 -19.03
N ASN A 47 -6.86 -7.99 -19.87
CA ASN A 47 -5.72 -8.88 -20.12
C ASN A 47 -5.06 -9.38 -18.82
N LYS A 48 -5.86 -9.65 -17.81
CA LYS A 48 -5.44 -10.06 -16.46
C LYS A 48 -6.01 -11.43 -16.12
N PRO A 49 -5.24 -12.31 -15.45
CA PRO A 49 -5.75 -13.61 -15.01
C PRO A 49 -6.98 -13.48 -14.10
N THR A 50 -7.95 -14.38 -14.27
CA THR A 50 -9.26 -14.29 -13.59
C THR A 50 -9.13 -14.40 -12.08
N TYR A 51 -8.36 -15.36 -11.57
CA TYR A 51 -8.18 -15.54 -10.13
C TYR A 51 -7.35 -14.45 -9.50
N THR A 52 -6.34 -13.94 -10.22
CA THR A 52 -5.60 -12.75 -9.78
C THR A 52 -6.56 -11.57 -9.56
N LYS A 53 -7.49 -11.35 -10.49
CA LYS A 53 -8.49 -10.28 -10.32
C LYS A 53 -9.44 -10.54 -9.16
N LYS A 54 -9.86 -11.79 -8.93
CA LYS A 54 -10.68 -12.15 -7.75
C LYS A 54 -9.94 -11.87 -6.44
N VAL A 55 -8.65 -12.22 -6.35
CA VAL A 55 -7.81 -11.90 -5.17
C VAL A 55 -7.70 -10.38 -4.97
N GLU A 56 -7.47 -9.60 -6.01
CA GLU A 56 -7.44 -8.14 -5.93
C GLU A 56 -8.76 -7.57 -5.39
N ASN A 57 -9.91 -8.12 -5.82
CA ASN A 57 -11.21 -7.70 -5.32
C ASN A 57 -11.39 -8.04 -3.82
N VAL A 58 -10.90 -9.21 -3.38
CA VAL A 58 -10.88 -9.56 -1.94
C VAL A 58 -10.06 -8.53 -1.15
N PHE A 59 -8.85 -8.20 -1.61
CA PHE A 59 -8.03 -7.19 -0.94
C PHE A 59 -8.72 -5.82 -0.90
N ALA A 60 -9.28 -5.37 -2.00
CA ALA A 60 -10.01 -4.10 -2.06
C ALA A 60 -11.14 -4.07 -1.02
N GLU A 61 -11.97 -5.12 -0.94
CA GLU A 61 -13.09 -5.18 0.01
C GLU A 61 -12.61 -5.27 1.48
N VAL A 62 -11.58 -6.09 1.76
CA VAL A 62 -11.05 -6.25 3.13
C VAL A 62 -10.49 -4.93 3.68
N PHE A 63 -9.80 -4.16 2.83
CA PHE A 63 -9.17 -2.89 3.22
C PHE A 63 -10.04 -1.66 2.95
N ASP A 64 -11.29 -1.84 2.53
CA ASP A 64 -12.21 -0.74 2.20
C ASP A 64 -11.60 0.24 1.19
N ALA A 65 -10.93 -0.31 0.18
CA ALA A 65 -10.28 0.43 -0.90
C ALA A 65 -11.09 0.33 -2.20
N GLU A 66 -11.03 1.37 -3.02
CA GLU A 66 -11.69 1.38 -4.33
C GLU A 66 -11.16 0.26 -5.24
N ALA A 67 -9.86 0.00 -5.17
CA ALA A 67 -9.20 -1.06 -5.94
C ALA A 67 -7.94 -1.56 -5.23
N ALA A 68 -7.53 -2.77 -5.57
CA ALA A 68 -6.23 -3.32 -5.24
C ALA A 68 -5.57 -3.89 -6.50
N ILE A 69 -4.26 -3.80 -6.57
CA ILE A 69 -3.46 -4.33 -7.68
C ILE A 69 -2.29 -5.13 -7.10
N LEU A 70 -2.22 -6.41 -7.48
CA LEU A 70 -1.09 -7.25 -7.14
C LEU A 70 0.09 -6.95 -8.07
N VAL A 71 1.24 -6.66 -7.49
CA VAL A 71 2.47 -6.38 -8.23
C VAL A 71 3.60 -7.31 -7.80
N ARG A 72 4.59 -7.51 -8.69
CA ARG A 72 5.78 -8.30 -8.37
C ARG A 72 6.77 -7.46 -7.57
N GLY A 73 7.61 -8.13 -6.75
CA GLY A 73 8.69 -7.50 -5.99
C GLY A 73 8.37 -7.26 -4.52
N ALA A 74 7.36 -7.95 -3.99
CA ALA A 74 6.91 -7.85 -2.59
C ALA A 74 6.64 -6.39 -2.16
N GLY A 75 6.84 -6.03 -0.89
CA GLY A 75 6.60 -4.67 -0.40
C GLY A 75 7.42 -3.58 -1.12
N THR A 76 8.67 -3.87 -1.44
CA THR A 76 9.52 -2.94 -2.23
C THR A 76 8.95 -2.69 -3.62
N GLY A 77 8.47 -3.75 -4.28
CA GLY A 77 7.78 -3.62 -5.58
C GLY A 77 6.50 -2.81 -5.46
N ALA A 78 5.70 -3.04 -4.43
CA ALA A 78 4.46 -2.30 -4.20
C ALA A 78 4.72 -0.79 -4.00
N ILE A 79 5.69 -0.42 -3.18
CA ILE A 79 6.10 0.99 -2.99
C ILE A 79 6.57 1.60 -4.31
N ARG A 80 7.42 0.90 -5.05
CA ARG A 80 7.95 1.39 -6.34
C ARG A 80 6.83 1.62 -7.34
N TRP A 81 5.96 0.65 -7.55
CA TRP A 81 4.83 0.79 -8.47
C TRP A 81 3.84 1.87 -8.00
N GLY A 82 3.59 1.96 -6.69
CA GLY A 82 2.81 3.04 -6.12
C GLY A 82 3.38 4.41 -6.49
N LEU A 83 4.66 4.65 -6.20
CA LEU A 83 5.31 5.93 -6.49
C LEU A 83 5.30 6.25 -8.00
N ILE A 84 5.68 5.30 -8.86
CA ILE A 84 5.73 5.51 -10.33
C ILE A 84 4.34 5.83 -10.90
N SER A 85 3.25 5.35 -10.27
CA SER A 85 1.90 5.57 -10.78
C SER A 85 1.43 7.04 -10.71
N PHE A 86 1.97 7.85 -9.79
CA PHE A 86 1.54 9.24 -9.59
C PHE A 86 2.67 10.26 -9.52
N MET A 87 3.94 9.83 -9.47
CA MET A 87 5.11 10.71 -9.41
C MET A 87 6.06 10.51 -10.58
N LYS A 88 6.78 11.55 -10.93
CA LYS A 88 7.82 11.55 -11.96
C LYS A 88 9.09 12.23 -11.44
N SER A 89 10.20 12.06 -12.14
CA SER A 89 11.48 12.72 -11.80
C SER A 89 11.29 14.23 -11.64
N GLY A 90 11.87 14.77 -10.58
CA GLY A 90 11.76 16.16 -10.18
C GLY A 90 10.56 16.50 -9.29
N ASP A 91 9.59 15.60 -9.13
CA ASP A 91 8.50 15.81 -8.17
C ASP A 91 9.00 15.71 -6.73
N THR A 92 8.27 16.35 -5.81
CA THR A 92 8.63 16.42 -4.39
C THR A 92 7.78 15.46 -3.56
N ILE A 93 8.45 14.64 -2.74
CA ILE A 93 7.85 13.70 -1.81
C ILE A 93 8.13 14.10 -0.37
N LEU A 94 7.11 14.02 0.49
CA LEU A 94 7.24 14.17 1.93
C LEU A 94 7.58 12.82 2.57
N VAL A 95 8.57 12.80 3.43
CA VAL A 95 8.96 11.61 4.20
C VAL A 95 9.16 11.96 5.67
N HIS A 96 9.18 10.94 6.53
CA HIS A 96 9.51 11.16 7.95
C HIS A 96 10.97 11.66 8.09
N ASP A 97 11.25 12.50 9.09
CA ASP A 97 12.59 12.97 9.45
C ASP A 97 13.50 11.88 10.06
N ALA A 98 12.97 10.70 10.40
CA ALA A 98 13.73 9.52 10.76
C ALA A 98 14.33 8.82 9.51
N PRO A 99 15.34 7.92 9.70
CA PRO A 99 15.93 7.20 8.59
C PRO A 99 14.88 6.44 7.75
N ILE A 100 14.87 6.70 6.45
CA ILE A 100 14.01 5.99 5.49
C ILE A 100 14.52 4.55 5.35
N TYR A 101 13.58 3.60 5.21
CA TYR A 101 13.94 2.20 4.93
C TYR A 101 14.80 2.10 3.66
N PRO A 102 15.94 1.37 3.68
CA PRO A 102 16.94 1.44 2.63
C PRO A 102 16.42 1.23 1.20
N THR A 103 15.51 0.27 0.99
CA THR A 103 14.96 0.00 -0.36
C THR A 103 14.00 1.09 -0.84
N SER A 104 13.29 1.75 0.08
CA SER A 104 12.45 2.92 -0.24
C SER A 104 13.32 4.12 -0.61
N LYS A 105 14.41 4.34 0.13
CA LYS A 105 15.40 5.39 -0.17
C LYS A 105 15.98 5.21 -1.58
N VAL A 106 16.46 4.01 -1.90
CA VAL A 106 16.96 3.68 -3.26
C VAL A 106 15.91 3.93 -4.33
N THR A 107 14.64 3.62 -4.07
CA THR A 107 13.56 3.88 -5.02
C THR A 107 13.37 5.39 -5.27
N ILE A 108 13.32 6.20 -4.21
CA ILE A 108 13.19 7.65 -4.27
C ILE A 108 14.36 8.26 -5.06
N GLU A 109 15.58 7.85 -4.74
CA GLU A 109 16.81 8.32 -5.42
C GLU A 109 16.84 7.92 -6.91
N THR A 110 16.49 6.67 -7.21
CA THR A 110 16.46 6.17 -8.61
C THR A 110 15.41 6.88 -9.45
N MET A 111 14.28 7.25 -8.85
CA MET A 111 13.24 8.03 -9.53
C MET A 111 13.61 9.52 -9.69
N GLY A 112 14.66 9.99 -9.03
CA GLY A 112 15.04 11.41 -9.04
C GLY A 112 14.01 12.32 -8.38
N LEU A 113 13.39 11.84 -7.28
CA LEU A 113 12.46 12.65 -6.51
C LEU A 113 13.18 13.59 -5.56
N ASN A 114 12.66 14.81 -5.39
CA ASN A 114 13.06 15.72 -4.34
C ASN A 114 12.43 15.30 -3.02
N VAL A 115 13.17 15.43 -1.91
CA VAL A 115 12.72 15.00 -0.60
C VAL A 115 12.54 16.20 0.32
N VAL A 116 11.37 16.30 0.94
CA VAL A 116 11.08 17.19 2.07
C VAL A 116 10.77 16.32 3.27
N THR A 117 11.21 16.72 4.46
CA THR A 117 11.03 15.95 5.68
C THR A 117 10.11 16.66 6.67
N ALA A 118 9.33 15.88 7.42
CA ALA A 118 8.59 16.35 8.58
C ALA A 118 8.57 15.28 9.68
N ASN A 119 8.37 15.69 10.91
CA ASN A 119 8.13 14.77 11.99
C ASN A 119 6.68 14.23 11.94
N PHE A 120 6.46 13.04 11.37
CA PHE A 120 5.12 12.45 11.26
C PHE A 120 4.46 12.12 12.61
N ASN A 121 5.20 12.20 13.69
CA ASN A 121 4.69 12.07 15.04
C ASN A 121 4.17 13.40 15.63
N ASP A 122 4.33 14.49 14.88
CA ASP A 122 3.86 15.82 15.22
C ASP A 122 2.99 16.35 14.06
N LEU A 123 1.69 16.35 14.27
CA LEU A 123 0.73 16.78 13.25
C LEU A 123 0.90 18.26 12.89
N GLU A 124 1.28 19.10 13.85
CA GLU A 124 1.49 20.54 13.59
C GLU A 124 2.74 20.78 12.74
N ASP A 125 3.81 19.99 12.96
CA ASP A 125 4.98 20.03 12.09
C ASP A 125 4.64 19.60 10.65
N VAL A 126 3.89 18.51 10.50
CA VAL A 126 3.43 18.04 9.17
C VAL A 126 2.61 19.13 8.47
N LYS A 127 1.63 19.75 9.15
CA LYS A 127 0.81 20.84 8.58
C LYS A 127 1.66 22.02 8.16
N LYS A 128 2.60 22.44 9.01
CA LYS A 128 3.52 23.54 8.74
C LYS A 128 4.38 23.26 7.51
N VAL A 129 4.95 22.05 7.42
CA VAL A 129 5.80 21.67 6.29
C VAL A 129 4.98 21.66 5.00
N ILE A 130 3.79 21.06 4.99
CA ILE A 130 2.92 21.05 3.81
C ILE A 130 2.52 22.47 3.38
N ALA A 131 2.21 23.34 4.33
CA ALA A 131 1.88 24.74 4.02
C ALA A 131 3.04 25.53 3.40
N ASN A 132 4.28 25.21 3.79
CA ASN A 132 5.48 25.87 3.28
C ASN A 132 6.02 25.25 1.98
N HIS A 133 5.54 24.05 1.62
CA HIS A 133 6.00 23.26 0.47
C HIS A 133 4.82 22.83 -0.42
N PRO A 134 4.16 23.78 -1.10
CA PRO A 134 3.00 23.49 -1.96
C PRO A 134 3.34 22.59 -3.16
N GLU A 135 4.63 22.41 -3.47
CA GLU A 135 5.14 21.50 -4.50
C GLU A 135 5.09 20.03 -4.10
N ILE A 136 4.81 19.69 -2.82
CA ILE A 136 4.69 18.31 -2.37
C ILE A 136 3.50 17.62 -3.07
N LYS A 137 3.76 16.53 -3.77
CA LYS A 137 2.75 15.74 -4.48
C LYS A 137 2.28 14.50 -3.76
N GLY A 138 3.05 14.02 -2.80
CA GLY A 138 2.72 12.81 -2.07
C GLY A 138 3.58 12.63 -0.84
N ALA A 139 3.23 11.66 -0.01
CA ALA A 139 4.00 11.32 1.19
C ALA A 139 4.24 9.82 1.26
N LEU A 140 5.41 9.41 1.75
CA LEU A 140 5.72 8.02 2.11
C LEU A 140 5.68 7.89 3.63
N VAL A 141 4.64 7.20 4.12
CA VAL A 141 4.48 6.88 5.54
C VAL A 141 5.00 5.47 5.78
N GLN A 142 5.93 5.33 6.70
CA GLN A 142 6.50 4.05 7.13
C GLN A 142 6.35 3.93 8.65
N ASN A 143 5.82 2.80 9.11
CA ASN A 143 5.70 2.43 10.52
C ASN A 143 6.85 1.51 10.93
#